data_d63bd9e70a69ff629be7bf041d125f8f
#
_entry.id   d63bd9e70a69ff629be7bf041d125f8f
#
_cell.length_a   1.000
_cell.length_b   1.000
_cell.length_c   1.000
_cell.angle_alpha   90.00
_cell.angle_beta   90.00
_cell.angle_gamma   90.00
#
_symmetry.space_group_name_H-M   'P 1'
#
loop_
_entity.id
_entity.type
_entity.pdbx_description
1 polymer ?
#
loop_
_entity_poly.entity_id
_entity_poly.type
_entity_poly.pdbx_seq_one_letter_code
_entity_poly.pdbx_strand_id
1 'polypeptide(L)'
;MKKLIIALTFAVTCAFAQPTAPTLEQIKIAADAGDPIAQDKLAKRFAYGSAEAEMWYRKAAEQGYAHAQGRLGNMLLMRSRMTFGLKPDAHAAIADEAVKWITLAANQGDKQGQADLASIYLEGKLVKQDLIEAYKWGELSSVSSEGFSLSGGFTRDHAILKMNADQIAEARRRVAAFVPHQPQKSDLPEPAWIQKIKLGGISGTPDRRLVLINNKTFAKGDQTALKIGEKRVMVRCLEIREASVVVSIEGLDGTRELKMP
;
A
#
# COMPACT_ATOMS: atom_id res chain seq x y z
N MET A 1 -2.24 -54.62 -61.71
CA MET A 1 -1.84 -54.64 -60.31
C MET A 1 -1.79 -53.19 -59.82
N LYS A 2 -2.86 -52.73 -59.18
CA LYS A 2 -2.96 -51.34 -58.62
C LYS A 2 -2.55 -51.41 -57.19
N LYS A 3 -1.45 -50.73 -56.81
CA LYS A 3 -0.99 -50.60 -55.42
C LYS A 3 -1.77 -49.46 -54.71
N LEU A 4 -2.55 -49.87 -53.75
CA LEU A 4 -3.28 -48.95 -52.88
C LEU A 4 -2.30 -48.42 -51.80
N ILE A 5 -1.98 -47.13 -51.85
CA ILE A 5 -1.20 -46.46 -50.80
C ILE A 5 -2.21 -45.91 -49.79
N ILE A 6 -2.26 -46.51 -48.60
CA ILE A 6 -3.03 -45.99 -47.46
C ILE A 6 -2.11 -44.98 -46.73
N ALA A 7 -2.41 -43.70 -46.90
CA ALA A 7 -1.78 -42.65 -46.11
C ALA A 7 -2.45 -42.57 -44.73
N LEU A 8 -1.77 -43.03 -43.71
CA LEU A 8 -2.17 -42.87 -42.32
C LEU A 8 -1.84 -41.43 -41.84
N THR A 9 -2.84 -40.55 -41.86
CA THR A 9 -2.67 -39.22 -41.26
C THR A 9 -2.86 -39.33 -39.76
N PHE A 10 -1.76 -39.31 -39.03
CA PHE A 10 -1.79 -39.10 -37.56
C PHE A 10 -2.13 -37.65 -37.29
N ALA A 11 -3.40 -37.36 -36.94
CA ALA A 11 -3.79 -36.09 -36.36
C ALA A 11 -3.34 -36.05 -34.91
N VAL A 12 -2.19 -35.43 -34.66
CA VAL A 12 -1.79 -35.08 -33.32
C VAL A 12 -2.61 -33.89 -32.86
N THR A 13 -3.73 -34.18 -32.19
CA THR A 13 -4.49 -33.17 -31.46
C THR A 13 -3.72 -32.78 -30.23
N CYS A 14 -2.85 -31.76 -30.33
CA CYS A 14 -2.36 -31.03 -29.16
C CYS A 14 -3.56 -30.35 -28.52
N ALA A 15 -4.16 -31.02 -27.53
CA ALA A 15 -5.07 -30.36 -26.61
C ALA A 15 -4.28 -29.34 -25.81
N PHE A 16 -4.30 -28.07 -26.23
CA PHE A 16 -3.89 -26.97 -25.38
C PHE A 16 -4.85 -26.95 -24.19
N ALA A 17 -4.41 -27.55 -23.07
CA ALA A 17 -5.11 -27.41 -21.81
C ALA A 17 -5.18 -25.91 -21.51
N GLN A 18 -6.38 -25.34 -21.51
CA GLN A 18 -6.59 -23.97 -21.08
C GLN A 18 -6.07 -23.87 -19.63
N PRO A 19 -5.29 -22.85 -19.29
CA PRO A 19 -4.79 -22.69 -17.92
C PRO A 19 -6.01 -22.60 -16.99
N THR A 20 -6.21 -23.63 -16.19
CA THR A 20 -7.29 -23.65 -15.19
C THR A 20 -6.98 -22.57 -14.15
N ALA A 21 -8.03 -21.84 -13.71
CA ALA A 21 -7.85 -20.86 -12.64
C ALA A 21 -7.21 -21.54 -11.40
N PRO A 22 -6.26 -20.88 -10.73
CA PRO A 22 -5.55 -21.49 -9.60
C PRO A 22 -6.53 -21.86 -8.48
N THR A 23 -6.33 -23.02 -7.90
CA THR A 23 -7.10 -23.48 -6.74
C THR A 23 -6.80 -22.62 -5.51
N LEU A 24 -7.68 -22.63 -4.50
CA LEU A 24 -7.43 -21.90 -3.26
C LEU A 24 -6.12 -22.31 -2.59
N GLU A 25 -5.78 -23.59 -2.64
CA GLU A 25 -4.52 -24.10 -2.07
C GLU A 25 -3.30 -23.54 -2.81
N GLN A 26 -3.33 -23.51 -4.13
CA GLN A 26 -2.27 -22.89 -4.93
C GLN A 26 -2.14 -21.39 -4.64
N ILE A 27 -3.27 -20.68 -4.46
CA ILE A 27 -3.25 -19.26 -4.09
C ILE A 27 -2.61 -19.07 -2.70
N LYS A 28 -2.93 -19.92 -1.71
CA LYS A 28 -2.33 -19.86 -0.38
C LYS A 28 -0.82 -20.10 -0.42
N ILE A 29 -0.37 -21.16 -1.10
CA ILE A 29 1.06 -21.47 -1.24
C ILE A 29 1.80 -20.29 -1.88
N ALA A 30 1.29 -19.72 -2.95
CA ALA A 30 1.90 -18.57 -3.61
C ALA A 30 1.90 -17.32 -2.72
N ALA A 31 0.81 -17.05 -2.00
CA ALA A 31 0.70 -15.93 -1.07
C ALA A 31 1.69 -16.04 0.11
N ASP A 32 1.84 -17.24 0.66
CA ASP A 32 2.81 -17.54 1.73
C ASP A 32 4.27 -17.45 1.21
N ALA A 33 4.50 -17.78 -0.06
CA ALA A 33 5.78 -17.58 -0.74
C ALA A 33 6.09 -16.10 -1.07
N GLY A 34 5.13 -15.19 -0.83
CA GLY A 34 5.34 -13.74 -0.99
C GLY A 34 4.80 -13.14 -2.29
N ASP A 35 4.14 -13.89 -3.17
CA ASP A 35 3.56 -13.33 -4.41
C ASP A 35 2.46 -12.31 -4.09
N PRO A 36 2.63 -11.01 -4.44
CA PRO A 36 1.68 -9.97 -4.12
C PRO A 36 0.33 -10.13 -4.83
N ILE A 37 0.29 -10.74 -6.00
CA ILE A 37 -0.95 -11.03 -6.73
C ILE A 37 -1.73 -12.13 -6.02
N ALA A 38 -1.05 -13.17 -5.55
CA ALA A 38 -1.67 -14.24 -4.78
C ALA A 38 -2.15 -13.74 -3.41
N GLN A 39 -1.38 -12.87 -2.76
CA GLN A 39 -1.78 -12.22 -1.49
C GLN A 39 -3.05 -11.39 -1.65
N ASP A 40 -3.17 -10.59 -2.71
CA ASP A 40 -4.38 -9.83 -3.04
C ASP A 40 -5.56 -10.77 -3.34
N LYS A 41 -5.34 -11.84 -4.12
CA LYS A 41 -6.38 -12.86 -4.38
C LYS A 41 -6.82 -13.56 -3.11
N LEU A 42 -5.90 -13.85 -2.20
CA LEU A 42 -6.21 -14.48 -0.92
C LEU A 42 -6.98 -13.51 0.00
N ALA A 43 -6.58 -12.24 0.06
CA ALA A 43 -7.29 -11.20 0.81
C ALA A 43 -8.76 -11.10 0.41
N LYS A 44 -9.07 -11.21 -0.89
CA LYS A 44 -10.44 -11.20 -1.43
C LYS A 44 -11.33 -12.37 -0.97
N ARG A 45 -10.74 -13.42 -0.41
CA ARG A 45 -11.50 -14.58 0.12
C ARG A 45 -12.01 -14.35 1.55
N PHE A 46 -11.47 -13.38 2.25
CA PHE A 46 -11.93 -12.99 3.58
C PHE A 46 -13.00 -11.90 3.49
N ALA A 47 -13.78 -11.74 4.57
CA ALA A 47 -14.74 -10.67 4.66
C ALA A 47 -14.06 -9.31 4.55
N TYR A 48 -14.63 -8.41 3.75
CA TYR A 48 -14.07 -7.06 3.60
C TYR A 48 -14.11 -6.33 4.94
N GLY A 49 -12.97 -5.79 5.36
CA GLY A 49 -12.81 -5.15 6.67
C GLY A 49 -12.36 -6.10 7.79
N SER A 50 -12.19 -7.40 7.53
CA SER A 50 -11.63 -8.32 8.52
C SER A 50 -10.13 -8.09 8.69
N ALA A 51 -9.61 -8.49 9.85
CA ALA A 51 -8.18 -8.39 10.16
C ALA A 51 -7.31 -9.25 9.22
N GLU A 52 -7.83 -10.40 8.81
CA GLU A 52 -7.16 -11.30 7.86
C GLU A 52 -7.06 -10.67 6.47
N ALA A 53 -8.15 -10.07 5.97
CA ALA A 53 -8.13 -9.35 4.70
C ALA A 53 -7.15 -8.19 4.74
N GLU A 54 -7.17 -7.39 5.83
CA GLU A 54 -6.21 -6.28 6.01
C GLU A 54 -4.77 -6.77 6.01
N MET A 55 -4.48 -7.85 6.72
CA MET A 55 -3.14 -8.42 6.78
C MET A 55 -2.61 -8.80 5.39
N TRP A 56 -3.42 -9.48 4.58
CA TRP A 56 -2.99 -9.91 3.25
C TRP A 56 -2.89 -8.75 2.26
N TYR A 57 -3.84 -7.80 2.27
CA TYR A 57 -3.72 -6.58 1.48
C TYR A 57 -2.49 -5.76 1.86
N ARG A 58 -2.17 -5.65 3.16
CA ARG A 58 -0.99 -4.94 3.64
C ARG A 58 0.30 -5.58 3.13
N LYS A 59 0.41 -6.90 3.19
CA LYS A 59 1.56 -7.62 2.63
C LYS A 59 1.78 -7.33 1.15
N ALA A 60 0.72 -7.35 0.34
CA ALA A 60 0.80 -7.03 -1.08
C ALA A 60 1.06 -5.53 -1.35
N ALA A 61 0.44 -4.64 -0.57
CA ALA A 61 0.60 -3.19 -0.67
C ALA A 61 2.04 -2.73 -0.35
N GLU A 62 2.66 -3.32 0.68
CA GLU A 62 4.06 -3.09 1.06
C GLU A 62 5.05 -3.54 -0.03
N GLN A 63 4.64 -4.40 -0.95
CA GLN A 63 5.40 -4.79 -2.14
C GLN A 63 5.11 -3.90 -3.37
N GLY A 64 4.30 -2.85 -3.21
CA GLY A 64 3.97 -1.91 -4.29
C GLY A 64 2.80 -2.33 -5.17
N TYR A 65 2.04 -3.38 -4.83
CA TYR A 65 0.92 -3.83 -5.66
C TYR A 65 -0.26 -2.84 -5.58
N ALA A 66 -0.51 -2.11 -6.68
CA ALA A 66 -1.43 -0.98 -6.72
C ALA A 66 -2.85 -1.30 -6.24
N HIS A 67 -3.44 -2.39 -6.72
CA HIS A 67 -4.79 -2.79 -6.33
C HIS A 67 -4.90 -3.06 -4.82
N ALA A 68 -3.89 -3.73 -4.22
CA ALA A 68 -3.87 -3.98 -2.79
C ALA A 68 -3.68 -2.69 -1.98
N GLN A 69 -2.90 -1.72 -2.48
CA GLN A 69 -2.75 -0.39 -1.87
C GLN A 69 -4.10 0.35 -1.83
N GLY A 70 -4.84 0.38 -2.93
CA GLY A 70 -6.18 0.98 -2.98
C GLY A 70 -7.15 0.30 -2.01
N ARG A 71 -7.16 -1.04 -1.99
CA ARG A 71 -8.03 -1.81 -1.08
C ARG A 71 -7.68 -1.60 0.39
N LEU A 72 -6.39 -1.60 0.73
CA LEU A 72 -5.94 -1.31 2.09
C LEU A 72 -6.34 0.10 2.52
N GLY A 73 -6.10 1.10 1.67
CA GLY A 73 -6.48 2.48 1.95
C GLY A 73 -7.97 2.63 2.23
N ASN A 74 -8.83 2.01 1.42
CA ASN A 74 -10.27 2.01 1.64
C ASN A 74 -10.70 1.31 2.93
N MET A 75 -10.09 0.19 3.28
CA MET A 75 -10.36 -0.49 4.55
C MET A 75 -9.97 0.39 5.75
N LEU A 76 -8.84 1.07 5.67
CA LEU A 76 -8.38 2.01 6.70
C LEU A 76 -9.33 3.20 6.84
N LEU A 77 -9.83 3.79 5.73
CA LEU A 77 -10.84 4.84 5.77
C LEU A 77 -12.13 4.37 6.43
N MET A 78 -12.61 3.19 6.05
CA MET A 78 -13.80 2.61 6.67
C MET A 78 -13.58 2.42 8.17
N ARG A 79 -12.43 1.88 8.57
CA ARG A 79 -12.06 1.70 9.98
C ARG A 79 -12.02 3.03 10.73
N SER A 80 -11.40 4.08 10.18
CA SER A 80 -11.36 5.39 10.81
C SER A 80 -12.75 5.99 11.04
N ARG A 81 -13.72 5.72 10.16
CA ARG A 81 -15.11 6.20 10.28
C ARG A 81 -15.95 5.39 11.28
N MET A 82 -15.65 4.09 11.46
CA MET A 82 -16.48 3.16 12.24
C MET A 82 -16.00 2.98 13.69
N THR A 83 -14.81 3.41 14.03
CA THR A 83 -14.23 3.21 15.36
C THR A 83 -14.73 4.30 16.33
N PHE A 84 -15.85 4.06 16.97
CA PHE A 84 -16.35 4.92 18.06
C PHE A 84 -15.45 4.73 19.30
N GLY A 85 -15.04 5.86 19.91
CA GLY A 85 -14.27 5.85 21.17
C GLY A 85 -12.73 5.90 21.03
N LEU A 86 -12.18 5.94 19.82
CA LEU A 86 -10.77 6.31 19.65
C LEU A 86 -10.55 7.79 19.92
N LYS A 87 -9.33 8.13 20.39
CA LYS A 87 -8.91 9.54 20.50
C LYS A 87 -8.86 10.18 19.10
N PRO A 88 -9.17 11.47 18.94
CA PRO A 88 -9.13 12.18 17.66
C PRO A 88 -7.82 11.97 16.88
N ASP A 89 -6.68 12.04 17.58
CA ASP A 89 -5.36 11.85 16.97
C ASP A 89 -5.17 10.45 16.36
N ALA A 90 -5.77 9.42 16.97
CA ALA A 90 -5.70 8.06 16.44
C ALA A 90 -6.57 7.90 15.17
N HIS A 91 -7.71 8.58 15.10
CA HIS A 91 -8.52 8.63 13.89
C HIS A 91 -7.79 9.33 12.76
N ALA A 92 -7.17 10.49 13.04
CA ALA A 92 -6.39 11.24 12.07
C ALA A 92 -5.23 10.41 11.51
N ALA A 93 -4.47 9.74 12.37
CA ALA A 93 -3.35 8.92 11.94
C ALA A 93 -3.76 7.76 11.00
N ILE A 94 -4.89 7.11 11.29
CA ILE A 94 -5.43 6.03 10.43
C ILE A 94 -5.89 6.62 9.08
N ALA A 95 -6.54 7.78 9.09
CA ALA A 95 -7.01 8.44 7.89
C ALA A 95 -5.84 8.92 7.02
N ASP A 96 -4.78 9.47 7.62
CA ASP A 96 -3.56 9.88 6.93
C ASP A 96 -2.85 8.69 6.28
N GLU A 97 -2.74 7.55 6.97
CA GLU A 97 -2.21 6.32 6.40
C GLU A 97 -3.05 5.86 5.19
N ALA A 98 -4.38 5.91 5.32
CA ALA A 98 -5.30 5.54 4.26
C ALA A 98 -5.13 6.39 3.00
N VAL A 99 -5.04 7.73 3.17
CA VAL A 99 -4.84 8.66 2.05
C VAL A 99 -3.51 8.39 1.35
N LYS A 100 -2.45 8.10 2.09
CA LYS A 100 -1.15 7.74 1.49
C LYS A 100 -1.26 6.49 0.62
N TRP A 101 -1.89 5.42 1.12
CA TRP A 101 -2.07 4.19 0.34
C TRP A 101 -2.92 4.40 -0.92
N ILE A 102 -4.02 5.16 -0.82
CA ILE A 102 -4.88 5.49 -1.96
C ILE A 102 -4.10 6.32 -2.99
N THR A 103 -3.29 7.28 -2.54
CA THR A 103 -2.46 8.11 -3.43
C THR A 103 -1.45 7.27 -4.20
N LEU A 104 -0.80 6.31 -3.54
CA LEU A 104 0.13 5.39 -4.20
C LEU A 104 -0.57 4.54 -5.28
N ALA A 105 -1.73 4.00 -4.98
CA ALA A 105 -2.53 3.25 -5.94
C ALA A 105 -2.94 4.11 -7.15
N ALA A 106 -3.43 5.32 -6.90
CA ALA A 106 -3.85 6.27 -7.93
C ALA A 106 -2.69 6.65 -8.87
N ASN A 107 -1.50 6.92 -8.31
CA ASN A 107 -0.30 7.23 -9.06
C ASN A 107 0.18 6.08 -9.97
N GLN A 108 -0.09 4.85 -9.59
CA GLN A 108 0.19 3.67 -10.41
C GLN A 108 -0.89 3.42 -11.49
N GLY A 109 -1.97 4.19 -11.50
CA GLY A 109 -3.06 4.05 -12.45
C GLY A 109 -4.19 3.13 -11.99
N ASP A 110 -4.21 2.70 -10.73
CA ASP A 110 -5.34 1.94 -10.19
C ASP A 110 -6.62 2.77 -10.24
N LYS A 111 -7.61 2.28 -10.98
CA LYS A 111 -8.82 3.05 -11.28
C LYS A 111 -9.68 3.32 -10.04
N GLN A 112 -9.75 2.37 -9.13
CA GLN A 112 -10.46 2.55 -7.88
C GLN A 112 -9.73 3.56 -6.99
N GLY A 113 -8.42 3.44 -6.84
CA GLY A 113 -7.58 4.40 -6.10
C GLY A 113 -7.71 5.83 -6.67
N GLN A 114 -7.75 5.98 -8.01
CA GLN A 114 -7.99 7.28 -8.66
C GLN A 114 -9.38 7.85 -8.32
N ALA A 115 -10.44 7.02 -8.36
CA ALA A 115 -11.80 7.46 -8.03
C ALA A 115 -11.93 7.86 -6.55
N ASP A 116 -11.30 7.11 -5.66
CA ASP A 116 -11.30 7.39 -4.23
C ASP A 116 -10.54 8.68 -3.92
N LEU A 117 -9.38 8.89 -4.55
CA LEU A 117 -8.59 10.10 -4.38
C LEU A 117 -9.32 11.34 -4.92
N ALA A 118 -10.03 11.20 -6.04
CA ALA A 118 -10.90 12.26 -6.56
C ALA A 118 -11.97 12.69 -5.53
N SER A 119 -12.62 11.72 -4.92
CA SER A 119 -13.64 11.97 -3.89
C SER A 119 -13.05 12.64 -2.64
N ILE A 120 -11.86 12.21 -2.21
CA ILE A 120 -11.13 12.79 -1.07
C ILE A 120 -10.84 14.27 -1.31
N TYR A 121 -10.34 14.64 -2.51
CA TYR A 121 -10.09 16.03 -2.86
C TYR A 121 -11.36 16.86 -3.04
N LEU A 122 -12.44 16.26 -3.58
CA LEU A 122 -13.73 16.94 -3.73
C LEU A 122 -14.37 17.26 -2.38
N GLU A 123 -14.32 16.31 -1.43
CA GLU A 123 -14.90 16.49 -0.09
C GLU A 123 -14.11 17.48 0.77
N GLY A 124 -12.78 17.46 0.69
CA GLY A 124 -11.91 18.33 1.46
C GLY A 124 -11.91 18.08 2.98
N LYS A 125 -12.34 16.89 3.43
CA LYS A 125 -12.43 16.54 4.86
C LYS A 125 -11.15 15.95 5.42
N LEU A 126 -10.45 15.16 4.61
CA LEU A 126 -9.21 14.47 4.98
C LEU A 126 -7.96 15.21 4.50
N VAL A 127 -8.10 15.92 3.39
CA VAL A 127 -7.08 16.80 2.82
C VAL A 127 -7.74 18.13 2.49
N LYS A 128 -6.95 19.17 2.27
CA LYS A 128 -7.50 20.44 1.78
C LYS A 128 -8.22 20.20 0.45
N GLN A 129 -9.45 20.72 0.31
CA GLN A 129 -10.21 20.63 -0.93
C GLN A 129 -9.40 21.18 -2.11
N ASP A 130 -9.32 20.41 -3.19
CA ASP A 130 -8.72 20.82 -4.44
C ASP A 130 -9.56 20.29 -5.61
N LEU A 131 -10.30 21.21 -6.24
CA LEU A 131 -11.20 20.88 -7.34
C LEU A 131 -10.43 20.49 -8.61
N ILE A 132 -9.22 21.00 -8.80
CA ILE A 132 -8.36 20.66 -9.95
C ILE A 132 -7.89 19.21 -9.82
N GLU A 133 -7.40 18.81 -8.64
CA GLU A 133 -7.02 17.43 -8.38
C GLU A 133 -8.26 16.50 -8.39
N ALA A 134 -9.40 16.93 -7.84
CA ALA A 134 -10.65 16.16 -7.91
C ALA A 134 -11.08 15.87 -9.35
N TYR A 135 -11.01 16.89 -10.23
CA TYR A 135 -11.26 16.72 -11.66
C TYR A 135 -10.28 15.74 -12.29
N LYS A 136 -8.97 15.99 -12.10
CA LYS A 136 -7.89 15.16 -12.68
C LYS A 136 -8.08 13.70 -12.37
N TRP A 137 -8.20 13.35 -11.10
CA TRP A 137 -8.32 11.97 -10.67
C TRP A 137 -9.67 11.35 -11.07
N GLY A 138 -10.76 12.14 -11.06
CA GLY A 138 -12.07 11.72 -11.58
C GLY A 138 -12.04 11.39 -13.06
N GLU A 139 -11.39 12.22 -13.89
CA GLU A 139 -11.23 11.97 -15.32
C GLU A 139 -10.38 10.73 -15.58
N LEU A 140 -9.21 10.62 -14.93
CA LEU A 140 -8.32 9.48 -15.08
C LEU A 140 -8.99 8.15 -14.69
N SER A 141 -9.85 8.16 -13.67
CA SER A 141 -10.58 6.95 -13.24
C SER A 141 -11.76 6.60 -14.13
N SER A 142 -12.34 7.58 -14.83
CA SER A 142 -13.52 7.38 -15.67
C SER A 142 -13.21 6.62 -16.96
N VAL A 143 -11.97 6.68 -17.43
CA VAL A 143 -11.52 6.01 -18.66
C VAL A 143 -10.84 4.69 -18.29
N SER A 144 -11.47 3.56 -18.62
CA SER A 144 -10.84 2.24 -18.49
C SER A 144 -11.05 1.41 -19.76
N SER A 145 -10.17 0.44 -20.00
CA SER A 145 -10.33 -0.54 -21.08
C SER A 145 -11.54 -1.46 -20.91
N GLU A 146 -12.09 -1.52 -19.69
CA GLU A 146 -13.21 -2.40 -19.32
C GLU A 146 -14.57 -1.67 -19.32
N GLY A 147 -14.59 -0.34 -19.64
CA GLY A 147 -15.80 0.47 -19.68
C GLY A 147 -15.72 1.74 -18.83
N PHE A 148 -16.83 2.47 -18.77
CA PHE A 148 -16.95 3.76 -18.11
C PHE A 148 -17.20 3.57 -16.61
N SER A 149 -16.32 4.07 -15.74
CA SER A 149 -16.55 4.09 -14.28
C SER A 149 -17.46 5.27 -13.91
N LEU A 150 -18.67 4.97 -13.44
CA LEU A 150 -19.66 5.98 -13.06
C LEU A 150 -19.17 6.86 -11.89
N SER A 151 -18.43 6.32 -10.92
CA SER A 151 -18.02 7.07 -9.73
C SER A 151 -17.00 8.17 -10.04
N GLY A 152 -16.01 7.88 -10.89
CA GLY A 152 -15.00 8.87 -11.29
C GLY A 152 -15.59 9.99 -12.14
N GLY A 153 -16.43 9.65 -13.12
CA GLY A 153 -17.16 10.62 -13.94
C GLY A 153 -18.04 11.54 -13.12
N PHE A 154 -18.77 11.01 -12.14
CA PHE A 154 -19.62 11.80 -11.25
C PHE A 154 -18.79 12.82 -10.42
N THR A 155 -17.64 12.39 -9.88
CA THR A 155 -16.76 13.28 -9.10
C THR A 155 -16.19 14.39 -9.96
N ARG A 156 -15.72 14.07 -11.19
CA ARG A 156 -15.27 15.06 -12.18
C ARG A 156 -16.35 16.08 -12.49
N ASP A 157 -17.57 15.63 -12.79
CA ASP A 157 -18.67 16.51 -13.18
C ASP A 157 -19.08 17.43 -12.02
N HIS A 158 -19.04 16.94 -10.79
CA HIS A 158 -19.27 17.75 -9.59
C HIS A 158 -18.18 18.82 -9.38
N ALA A 159 -16.92 18.47 -9.68
CA ALA A 159 -15.82 19.44 -9.61
C ALA A 159 -16.01 20.56 -10.67
N ILE A 160 -16.36 20.20 -11.92
CA ILE A 160 -16.59 21.14 -13.02
C ILE A 160 -17.62 22.22 -12.61
N LEU A 161 -18.71 21.83 -11.98
CA LEU A 161 -19.78 22.77 -11.56
C LEU A 161 -19.29 23.87 -10.61
N LYS A 162 -18.15 23.67 -9.98
CA LYS A 162 -17.57 24.62 -8.99
C LYS A 162 -16.30 25.32 -9.50
N MET A 163 -15.84 25.01 -10.73
CA MET A 163 -14.59 25.51 -11.29
C MET A 163 -14.84 26.60 -12.32
N ASN A 164 -13.90 27.53 -12.43
CA ASN A 164 -13.84 28.48 -13.55
C ASN A 164 -13.09 27.88 -14.76
N ALA A 165 -13.10 28.61 -15.90
CA ALA A 165 -12.49 28.15 -17.15
C ALA A 165 -10.98 27.86 -17.02
N ASP A 166 -10.25 28.69 -16.28
CA ASP A 166 -8.80 28.54 -16.10
C ASP A 166 -8.47 27.29 -15.26
N GLN A 167 -9.24 27.04 -14.22
CA GLN A 167 -9.12 25.83 -13.40
C GLN A 167 -9.39 24.56 -14.21
N ILE A 168 -10.42 24.58 -15.07
CA ILE A 168 -10.73 23.45 -15.97
C ILE A 168 -9.59 23.22 -16.96
N ALA A 169 -9.05 24.29 -17.54
CA ALA A 169 -7.92 24.21 -18.46
C ALA A 169 -6.68 23.63 -17.77
N GLU A 170 -6.37 24.06 -16.55
CA GLU A 170 -5.28 23.49 -15.73
C GLU A 170 -5.50 22.02 -15.40
N ALA A 171 -6.69 21.65 -14.97
CA ALA A 171 -7.03 20.26 -14.67
C ALA A 171 -6.83 19.36 -15.89
N ARG A 172 -7.27 19.78 -17.06
CA ARG A 172 -7.06 19.05 -18.34
C ARG A 172 -5.58 18.90 -18.69
N ARG A 173 -4.77 19.92 -18.44
CA ARG A 173 -3.31 19.85 -18.63
C ARG A 173 -2.70 18.79 -17.69
N ARG A 174 -3.11 18.75 -16.43
CA ARG A 174 -2.64 17.72 -15.45
C ARG A 174 -3.07 16.32 -15.85
N VAL A 175 -4.27 16.14 -16.39
CA VAL A 175 -4.71 14.84 -16.93
C VAL A 175 -3.82 14.41 -18.08
N ALA A 176 -3.58 15.29 -19.05
CA ALA A 176 -2.76 15.00 -20.23
C ALA A 176 -1.29 14.71 -19.89
N ALA A 177 -0.77 15.31 -18.82
CA ALA A 177 0.60 15.12 -18.34
C ALA A 177 0.77 13.90 -17.43
N PHE A 178 -0.32 13.24 -17.04
CA PHE A 178 -0.24 12.12 -16.10
C PHE A 178 0.39 10.87 -16.74
N VAL A 179 1.44 10.37 -16.11
CA VAL A 179 2.08 9.10 -16.45
C VAL A 179 2.08 8.21 -15.21
N PRO A 180 1.45 7.03 -15.26
CA PRO A 180 1.52 6.09 -14.14
C PRO A 180 2.97 5.69 -13.83
N HIS A 181 3.33 5.63 -12.56
CA HIS A 181 4.66 5.22 -12.13
C HIS A 181 4.60 4.29 -10.92
N GLN A 182 5.53 3.35 -10.86
CA GLN A 182 5.68 2.47 -9.70
C GLN A 182 6.29 3.26 -8.53
N PRO A 183 5.75 3.11 -7.31
CA PRO A 183 6.32 3.77 -6.14
C PRO A 183 7.69 3.19 -5.84
N GLN A 184 8.59 4.05 -5.38
CA GLN A 184 9.82 3.60 -4.76
C GLN A 184 9.54 3.16 -3.32
N LYS A 185 10.45 2.37 -2.75
CA LYS A 185 10.30 1.88 -1.38
C LYS A 185 10.20 3.02 -0.36
N SER A 186 10.88 4.14 -0.63
CA SER A 186 10.81 5.38 0.16
C SER A 186 9.43 6.04 0.17
N ASP A 187 8.61 5.80 -0.85
CA ASP A 187 7.28 6.40 -0.97
C ASP A 187 6.23 5.64 -0.15
N LEU A 188 6.55 4.39 0.22
CA LEU A 188 5.63 3.57 1.00
C LEU A 188 5.46 4.12 2.42
N PRO A 189 4.24 4.11 2.96
CA PRO A 189 4.02 4.47 4.36
C PRO A 189 4.87 3.59 5.29
N GLU A 190 5.43 4.20 6.32
CA GLU A 190 6.16 3.41 7.31
C GLU A 190 5.25 2.34 7.92
N PRO A 191 5.73 1.08 7.98
CA PRO A 191 4.94 0.01 8.58
C PRO A 191 4.55 0.34 10.02
N ALA A 192 3.28 0.14 10.38
CA ALA A 192 2.74 0.48 11.70
C ALA A 192 3.49 -0.18 12.88
N TRP A 193 4.19 -1.29 12.64
CA TRP A 193 5.01 -1.95 13.67
C TRP A 193 6.24 -1.13 14.09
N ILE A 194 6.72 -0.17 13.26
CA ILE A 194 7.85 0.70 13.62
C ILE A 194 7.53 1.52 14.87
N GLN A 195 6.31 2.02 14.99
CA GLN A 195 5.86 2.77 16.16
C GLN A 195 5.88 1.96 17.47
N LYS A 196 5.98 0.64 17.36
CA LYS A 196 6.14 -0.27 18.52
C LYS A 196 7.60 -0.44 18.94
N ILE A 197 8.56 0.13 18.20
CA ILE A 197 9.95 0.20 18.63
C ILE A 197 10.10 1.42 19.53
N LYS A 198 10.33 1.17 20.79
CA LYS A 198 10.39 2.23 21.80
C LYS A 198 11.74 2.25 22.48
N LEU A 199 12.25 3.46 22.66
CA LEU A 199 13.40 3.74 23.51
C LEU A 199 12.93 3.74 24.96
N GLY A 200 13.44 2.81 25.76
CA GLY A 200 13.09 2.68 27.17
C GLY A 200 14.04 3.44 28.12
N GLY A 201 15.25 3.75 27.67
CA GLY A 201 16.22 4.49 28.48
C GLY A 201 17.61 4.48 27.88
N ILE A 202 18.43 5.44 28.33
CA ILE A 202 19.85 5.55 28.02
C ILE A 202 20.61 5.60 29.35
N SER A 203 21.67 4.83 29.47
CA SER A 203 22.50 4.72 30.68
C SER A 203 23.99 4.67 30.34
N GLY A 204 24.86 4.85 31.35
CA GLY A 204 26.30 4.80 31.19
C GLY A 204 26.95 6.17 31.05
N THR A 205 28.27 6.16 30.94
CA THR A 205 29.08 7.37 30.72
C THR A 205 29.12 7.77 29.25
N PRO A 206 29.51 8.99 28.87
CA PRO A 206 29.60 9.41 27.47
C PRO A 206 30.38 8.44 26.58
N ASP A 207 31.42 7.82 27.10
CA ASP A 207 32.28 6.88 26.37
C ASP A 207 31.71 5.44 26.29
N ARG A 208 30.77 5.09 27.19
CA ARG A 208 30.20 3.75 27.29
C ARG A 208 28.68 3.82 27.52
N ARG A 209 27.99 4.47 26.60
CA ARG A 209 26.52 4.53 26.66
C ARG A 209 25.90 3.22 26.23
N LEU A 210 24.87 2.80 26.97
CA LEU A 210 23.97 1.70 26.64
C LEU A 210 22.56 2.24 26.46
N VAL A 211 21.83 1.66 25.54
CA VAL A 211 20.44 2.03 25.26
C VAL A 211 19.53 0.82 25.40
N LEU A 212 18.37 1.02 26.01
CA LEU A 212 17.33 0.02 26.14
C LEU A 212 16.28 0.25 25.06
N ILE A 213 16.14 -0.69 24.12
CA ILE A 213 15.12 -0.67 23.07
C ILE A 213 14.25 -1.91 23.20
N ASN A 214 12.95 -1.76 23.42
CA ASN A 214 12.01 -2.86 23.66
C ASN A 214 12.55 -3.93 24.62
N ASN A 215 13.02 -3.50 25.79
CA ASN A 215 13.60 -4.36 26.85
C ASN A 215 14.89 -5.12 26.46
N LYS A 216 15.58 -4.71 25.39
CA LYS A 216 16.90 -5.22 25.03
C LYS A 216 17.93 -4.11 25.08
N THR A 217 19.07 -4.41 25.67
CA THR A 217 20.21 -3.47 25.79
C THR A 217 21.09 -3.54 24.55
N PHE A 218 21.50 -2.37 24.07
CA PHE A 218 22.41 -2.21 22.94
C PHE A 218 23.55 -1.28 23.32
N ALA A 219 24.76 -1.60 22.89
CA ALA A 219 25.85 -0.66 22.76
C ALA A 219 25.90 -0.13 21.31
N LYS A 220 26.70 0.91 21.08
CA LYS A 220 26.99 1.39 19.71
C LYS A 220 27.62 0.27 18.87
N GLY A 221 27.05 0.00 17.73
CA GLY A 221 27.47 -1.06 16.80
C GLY A 221 26.73 -2.39 16.97
N ASP A 222 26.05 -2.60 18.09
CA ASP A 222 25.30 -3.86 18.32
C ASP A 222 24.18 -4.04 17.34
N GLN A 223 23.98 -5.29 16.96
CA GLN A 223 22.88 -5.73 16.11
C GLN A 223 22.11 -6.87 16.78
N THR A 224 20.84 -6.70 16.97
CA THR A 224 20.00 -7.69 17.70
C THR A 224 18.60 -7.78 17.10
N ALA A 225 18.05 -8.98 17.07
CA ALA A 225 16.67 -9.20 16.66
C ALA A 225 15.70 -8.75 17.76
N LEU A 226 14.81 -7.82 17.45
CA LEU A 226 13.67 -7.46 18.29
C LEU A 226 12.41 -8.23 17.85
N LYS A 227 11.66 -8.77 18.81
CA LYS A 227 10.33 -9.31 18.55
C LYS A 227 9.30 -8.19 18.73
N ILE A 228 8.55 -7.92 17.66
CA ILE A 228 7.52 -6.88 17.62
C ILE A 228 6.22 -7.53 17.18
N GLY A 229 5.39 -7.93 18.14
CA GLY A 229 4.26 -8.81 17.88
C GLY A 229 4.76 -10.18 17.41
N GLU A 230 4.32 -10.64 16.24
CA GLU A 230 4.77 -11.91 15.64
C GLU A 230 6.02 -11.74 14.75
N LYS A 231 6.39 -10.51 14.41
CA LYS A 231 7.52 -10.22 13.53
C LYS A 231 8.83 -10.16 14.30
N ARG A 232 9.91 -10.71 13.73
CA ARG A 232 11.29 -10.49 14.18
C ARG A 232 11.97 -9.52 13.23
N VAL A 233 12.61 -8.49 13.76
CA VAL A 233 13.26 -7.42 13.00
C VAL A 233 14.66 -7.23 13.55
N MET A 234 15.66 -7.25 12.68
CA MET A 234 17.03 -6.93 13.07
C MET A 234 17.17 -5.41 13.23
N VAL A 235 17.62 -4.98 14.37
CA VAL A 235 17.91 -3.58 14.70
C VAL A 235 19.38 -3.43 15.01
N ARG A 236 20.04 -2.49 14.35
CA ARG A 236 21.44 -2.14 14.60
C ARG A 236 21.51 -0.75 15.21
N CYS A 237 22.17 -0.62 16.35
CA CYS A 237 22.45 0.63 17.01
C CYS A 237 23.63 1.32 16.34
N LEU A 238 23.43 2.48 15.73
CA LEU A 238 24.47 3.20 15.01
C LEU A 238 25.13 4.26 15.88
N GLU A 239 24.30 5.01 16.63
CA GLU A 239 24.75 6.13 17.44
C GLU A 239 23.86 6.28 18.67
N ILE A 240 24.46 6.50 19.84
CA ILE A 240 23.73 6.77 21.08
C ILE A 240 24.05 8.22 21.50
N ARG A 241 23.02 9.06 21.50
CA ARG A 241 23.06 10.48 21.93
C ARG A 241 22.56 10.61 23.35
N GLU A 242 22.49 11.83 23.88
CA GLU A 242 22.04 12.07 25.26
C GLU A 242 20.58 11.69 25.50
N ALA A 243 19.68 12.03 24.58
CA ALA A 243 18.25 11.81 24.70
C ALA A 243 17.65 11.00 23.53
N SER A 244 18.49 10.44 22.65
CA SER A 244 18.04 9.71 21.49
C SER A 244 19.05 8.65 21.05
N VAL A 245 18.61 7.72 20.22
CA VAL A 245 19.45 6.71 19.57
C VAL A 245 19.14 6.66 18.08
N VAL A 246 20.18 6.59 17.26
CA VAL A 246 20.05 6.36 15.82
C VAL A 246 20.22 4.88 15.53
N VAL A 247 19.25 4.29 14.88
CA VAL A 247 19.23 2.86 14.54
C VAL A 247 19.00 2.66 13.03
N SER A 248 19.55 1.58 12.49
CA SER A 248 19.07 1.00 11.22
C SER A 248 18.23 -0.23 11.52
N ILE A 249 17.20 -0.44 10.71
CA ILE A 249 16.23 -1.52 10.88
C ILE A 249 16.17 -2.29 9.58
N GLU A 250 16.35 -3.61 9.66
CA GLU A 250 16.31 -4.47 8.48
C GLU A 250 14.94 -4.36 7.77
N GLY A 251 15.00 -4.23 6.45
CA GLY A 251 13.81 -4.06 5.62
C GLY A 251 13.31 -2.62 5.48
N LEU A 252 13.97 -1.65 6.14
CA LEU A 252 13.72 -0.22 5.96
C LEU A 252 14.95 0.48 5.39
N ASP A 253 14.70 1.47 4.54
CA ASP A 253 15.77 2.30 4.00
C ASP A 253 16.13 3.42 4.99
N GLY A 254 17.42 3.72 5.06
CA GLY A 254 17.96 4.77 5.92
C GLY A 254 18.00 4.41 7.41
N THR A 255 18.08 5.44 8.22
CA THR A 255 18.18 5.35 9.66
C THR A 255 16.99 5.97 10.36
N ARG A 256 16.74 5.58 11.61
CA ARG A 256 15.66 6.15 12.44
C ARG A 256 16.25 6.67 13.74
N GLU A 257 15.80 7.84 14.15
CA GLU A 257 16.10 8.38 15.45
C GLU A 257 14.94 8.08 16.41
N LEU A 258 15.22 7.26 17.43
CA LEU A 258 14.28 6.99 18.53
C LEU A 258 14.59 7.97 19.65
N LYS A 259 13.57 8.71 20.12
CA LYS A 259 13.69 9.69 21.19
C LYS A 259 13.10 9.15 22.49
N MET A 260 13.61 9.65 23.60
CA MET A 260 13.02 9.41 24.91
C MET A 260 11.58 9.96 24.91
N PRO A 261 10.61 9.26 25.54
CA PRO A 261 9.23 9.70 25.65
C PRO A 261 9.10 10.98 26.50
#